data_4edc694907f4705c20dc65b280f25826
#
_entry.id   4edc694907f4705c20dc65b280f25826
#
_cell.length_a   1.000
_cell.length_b   1.000
_cell.length_c   1.000
_cell.angle_alpha   90.00
_cell.angle_beta   90.00
_cell.angle_gamma   90.00
#
_symmetry.space_group_name_H-M   'P 1'
#
loop_
_entity.id
_entity.type
_entity.pdbx_description
1 polymer ?
#
loop_
_entity_poly.entity_id
_entity_poly.type
_entity_poly.pdbx_seq_one_letter_code
_entity_poly.pdbx_strand_id
1 'polypeptide(L)'
;MSKFKKKPKAEPAVSTASLPDIVFMLLFFFMVTTVLREQDLLVEQKIPQATQLQKLQNKTLISYLFIGKPKNTGLYGSEPRIQANDVLITAPDVVQWVNQERDLLAESDRGLITISMKVDKEVKMGPVSDVQTELRNADARRVLYASTAKVPD
;
A
#
# COMPACT_ATOMS: atom_id res chain seq x y z
N MET A 1 65.47 49.29 10.44
CA MET A 1 65.14 47.84 10.50
C MET A 1 63.63 47.69 10.42
N SER A 2 63.13 47.26 9.31
CA SER A 2 61.69 47.07 9.14
C SER A 2 61.28 45.71 9.72
N LYS A 3 60.49 45.76 10.76
CA LYS A 3 59.83 44.56 11.30
C LYS A 3 58.63 44.21 10.43
N PHE A 4 58.79 43.21 9.55
CA PHE A 4 57.66 42.59 8.86
C PHE A 4 56.81 41.84 9.88
N LYS A 5 55.67 42.45 10.26
CA LYS A 5 54.63 41.71 10.95
C LYS A 5 54.00 40.72 9.97
N LYS A 6 54.23 39.41 10.14
CA LYS A 6 53.48 38.37 9.48
C LYS A 6 52.02 38.53 9.87
N LYS A 7 51.15 38.85 8.91
CA LYS A 7 49.69 38.74 9.11
C LYS A 7 49.35 37.29 9.45
N PRO A 8 48.58 37.05 10.50
CA PRO A 8 48.10 35.70 10.75
C PRO A 8 47.26 35.27 9.55
N LYS A 9 47.62 34.12 8.98
CA LYS A 9 46.86 33.47 7.91
C LYS A 9 45.53 33.11 8.51
N ALA A 10 44.47 33.80 8.10
CA ALA A 10 43.09 33.45 8.50
C ALA A 10 42.83 32.03 8.00
N GLU A 11 42.73 31.08 8.91
CA GLU A 11 42.25 29.76 8.56
C GLU A 11 40.83 29.91 8.01
N PRO A 12 40.49 29.29 6.87
CA PRO A 12 39.14 29.34 6.39
C PRO A 12 38.23 28.67 7.41
N ALA A 13 37.43 29.45 8.11
CA ALA A 13 36.42 28.93 9.01
C ALA A 13 35.47 28.11 8.14
N VAL A 14 35.58 26.80 8.20
CA VAL A 14 34.61 25.90 7.61
C VAL A 14 33.28 26.17 8.32
N SER A 15 32.37 26.77 7.58
CA SER A 15 31.05 27.11 8.12
C SER A 15 30.31 25.80 8.44
N THR A 16 30.28 25.45 9.71
CA THR A 16 29.48 24.31 10.21
C THR A 16 27.98 24.56 10.12
N ALA A 17 27.57 25.79 9.76
CA ALA A 17 26.17 26.16 9.55
C ALA A 17 25.51 25.51 8.33
N SER A 18 26.30 25.05 7.33
CA SER A 18 25.79 24.37 6.13
C SER A 18 25.51 22.88 6.36
N LEU A 19 26.11 22.27 7.36
CA LEU A 19 25.96 20.84 7.65
C LEU A 19 24.52 20.48 8.08
N PRO A 20 23.85 21.21 9.01
CA PRO A 20 22.46 20.97 9.34
C PRO A 20 21.50 21.14 8.17
N ASP A 21 21.79 22.06 7.25
CA ASP A 21 20.95 22.30 6.07
C ASP A 21 21.03 21.14 5.09
N ILE A 22 22.22 20.60 4.84
CA ILE A 22 22.38 19.40 3.99
C ILE A 22 21.65 18.20 4.60
N VAL A 23 21.77 17.98 5.89
CA VAL A 23 21.06 16.90 6.61
C VAL A 23 19.57 17.10 6.53
N PHE A 24 19.08 18.33 6.71
CA PHE A 24 17.65 18.66 6.62
C PHE A 24 17.11 18.42 5.20
N MET A 25 17.84 18.83 4.17
CA MET A 25 17.47 18.60 2.77
C MET A 25 17.44 17.11 2.42
N LEU A 26 18.39 16.32 2.92
CA LEU A 26 18.39 14.87 2.74
C LEU A 26 17.20 14.22 3.44
N LEU A 27 16.90 14.60 4.68
CA LEU A 27 15.74 14.10 5.42
C LEU A 27 14.43 14.47 4.73
N PHE A 28 14.31 15.70 4.23
CA PHE A 28 13.14 16.15 3.47
C PHE A 28 13.00 15.37 2.16
N PHE A 29 14.08 15.17 1.43
CA PHE A 29 14.09 14.36 0.21
C PHE A 29 13.64 12.92 0.47
N PHE A 30 14.19 12.26 1.49
CA PHE A 30 13.78 10.91 1.87
C PHE A 30 12.33 10.87 2.35
N MET A 31 11.86 11.87 3.09
CA MET A 31 10.48 11.97 3.51
C MET A 31 9.53 12.05 2.30
N VAL A 32 9.81 12.89 1.32
CA VAL A 32 8.99 13.04 0.11
C VAL A 32 9.02 11.76 -0.73
N THR A 33 10.18 11.13 -0.90
CA THR A 33 10.31 9.90 -1.70
C THR A 33 9.64 8.69 -1.03
N THR A 34 9.61 8.63 0.30
CA THR A 34 8.97 7.52 1.03
C THR A 34 7.44 7.65 1.09
N VAL A 35 6.90 8.86 1.04
CA VAL A 35 5.45 9.09 1.08
C VAL A 35 4.76 8.73 -0.24
N LEU A 36 5.50 8.72 -1.35
CA LEU A 36 4.95 8.49 -2.70
C LEU A 36 4.84 7.01 -3.10
N ARG A 37 4.94 6.08 -2.15
CA ARG A 37 4.74 4.65 -2.45
C ARG A 37 3.26 4.35 -2.63
N GLU A 38 2.74 4.63 -3.81
CA GLU A 38 1.43 4.15 -4.23
C GLU A 38 1.54 2.69 -4.64
N GLN A 39 0.53 1.90 -4.26
CA GLN A 39 0.43 0.52 -4.74
C GLN A 39 0.07 0.54 -6.22
N ASP A 40 0.93 -0.03 -7.05
CA ASP A 40 0.65 -0.17 -8.47
C ASP A 40 -0.46 -1.21 -8.68
N LEU A 41 -1.60 -0.76 -9.16
CA LEU A 41 -2.70 -1.64 -9.52
C LEU A 41 -2.38 -2.36 -10.82
N LEU A 42 -2.17 -3.66 -10.72
CA LEU A 42 -1.94 -4.57 -11.85
C LEU A 42 -3.25 -5.03 -12.49
N VAL A 43 -4.37 -4.79 -11.83
CA VAL A 43 -5.72 -5.11 -12.31
C VAL A 43 -6.57 -3.87 -12.50
N GLU A 44 -7.50 -3.93 -13.44
CA GLU A 44 -8.49 -2.86 -13.64
C GLU A 44 -9.51 -2.88 -12.50
N GLN A 45 -9.84 -1.70 -12.00
CA GLN A 45 -10.79 -1.52 -10.90
C GLN A 45 -11.88 -0.52 -11.25
N LYS A 46 -13.03 -1.04 -11.63
CA LYS A 46 -14.29 -0.27 -11.70
C LYS A 46 -15.15 -0.70 -10.51
N ILE A 47 -15.06 0.05 -9.43
CA ILE A 47 -15.72 -0.30 -8.17
C ILE A 47 -17.24 -0.16 -8.32
N PRO A 48 -18.03 -1.16 -7.93
CA PRO A 48 -19.47 -1.09 -7.99
C PRO A 48 -20.03 -0.01 -7.05
N GLN A 49 -21.15 0.58 -7.42
CA GLN A 49 -21.85 1.57 -6.61
C GLN A 49 -22.72 0.89 -5.54
N ALA A 50 -22.73 1.44 -4.35
CA ALA A 50 -23.59 1.00 -3.26
C ALA A 50 -24.36 2.15 -2.63
N THR A 51 -25.56 1.84 -2.14
CA THR A 51 -26.46 2.85 -1.55
C THR A 51 -26.02 3.24 -0.14
N GLN A 52 -25.36 2.35 0.58
CA GLN A 52 -24.89 2.60 1.94
C GLN A 52 -23.40 2.33 2.04
N LEU A 53 -22.64 3.29 2.54
CA LEU A 53 -21.22 3.20 2.79
C LEU A 53 -20.93 3.38 4.28
N GLN A 54 -20.16 2.47 4.83
CA GLN A 54 -19.57 2.63 6.16
C GLN A 54 -18.13 3.09 6.04
N LYS A 55 -17.78 4.14 6.78
CA LYS A 55 -16.40 4.64 6.83
C LYS A 55 -15.56 3.75 7.72
N LEU A 56 -14.42 3.33 7.21
CA LEU A 56 -13.46 2.52 7.95
C LEU A 56 -12.77 3.34 9.04
N GLN A 57 -12.78 2.85 10.27
CA GLN A 57 -12.24 3.56 11.42
C GLN A 57 -10.73 3.37 11.60
N ASN A 58 -10.20 2.16 11.36
CA ASN A 58 -8.79 1.83 11.59
C ASN A 58 -8.14 1.31 10.30
N LYS A 59 -7.49 2.21 9.56
CA LYS A 59 -6.83 1.86 8.30
C LYS A 59 -5.58 0.99 8.47
N THR A 60 -4.94 1.02 9.62
CA THR A 60 -3.71 0.26 9.90
C THR A 60 -3.94 -1.25 10.01
N LEU A 61 -5.17 -1.67 10.28
CA LEU A 61 -5.55 -3.09 10.40
C LEU A 61 -6.18 -3.64 9.11
N ILE A 62 -6.14 -2.87 8.03
CA ILE A 62 -6.80 -3.22 6.78
C ILE A 62 -5.75 -3.63 5.76
N SER A 63 -5.89 -4.85 5.26
CA SER A 63 -5.14 -5.35 4.11
C SER A 63 -6.04 -5.40 2.89
N TYR A 64 -5.52 -4.97 1.76
CA TYR A 64 -6.29 -4.83 0.53
C TYR A 64 -6.06 -6.00 -0.41
N LEU A 65 -7.16 -6.50 -0.94
CA LEU A 65 -7.18 -7.53 -1.97
C LEU A 65 -7.99 -7.03 -3.16
N PHE A 66 -7.40 -7.09 -4.33
CA PHE A 66 -8.01 -6.61 -5.57
C PHE A 66 -8.35 -7.79 -6.47
N ILE A 67 -9.53 -7.79 -7.04
CA ILE A 67 -9.95 -8.79 -8.03
C ILE A 67 -10.43 -8.06 -9.26
N GLY A 68 -9.78 -8.31 -10.39
CA GLY A 68 -10.12 -7.66 -11.64
C GLY A 68 -9.36 -8.23 -12.82
N LYS A 69 -9.68 -7.74 -13.99
CA LYS A 69 -8.99 -8.10 -15.22
C LYS A 69 -7.58 -7.48 -15.23
N PRO A 70 -6.53 -8.23 -15.59
CA PRO A 70 -5.18 -7.67 -15.67
C PRO A 70 -5.10 -6.53 -16.69
N LYS A 71 -4.37 -5.47 -16.35
CA LYS A 71 -4.07 -4.37 -17.29
C LYS A 71 -3.25 -4.86 -18.48
N ASN A 72 -2.31 -5.77 -18.22
CA ASN A 72 -1.47 -6.37 -19.26
C ASN A 72 -1.98 -7.78 -19.61
N THR A 73 -2.97 -7.83 -20.49
CA THR A 73 -3.58 -9.10 -20.95
C THR A 73 -2.63 -9.98 -21.76
N GLY A 74 -1.58 -9.40 -22.34
CA GLY A 74 -0.57 -10.16 -23.08
C GLY A 74 0.30 -11.05 -22.20
N LEU A 75 0.57 -10.63 -20.94
CA LEU A 75 1.38 -11.38 -19.97
C LEU A 75 0.54 -12.29 -19.08
N TYR A 76 -0.65 -11.83 -18.66
CA TYR A 76 -1.44 -12.49 -17.62
C TYR A 76 -2.75 -13.09 -18.10
N GLY A 77 -3.07 -12.94 -19.38
CA GLY A 77 -4.33 -13.38 -19.96
C GLY A 77 -5.49 -12.43 -19.71
N SER A 78 -6.68 -12.78 -20.22
CA SER A 78 -7.89 -11.96 -20.13
C SER A 78 -8.80 -12.34 -18.95
N GLU A 79 -8.47 -13.40 -18.22
CA GLU A 79 -9.26 -13.85 -17.08
C GLU A 79 -9.01 -12.98 -15.86
N PRO A 80 -10.01 -12.83 -14.95
CA PRO A 80 -9.83 -12.10 -13.70
C PRO A 80 -8.70 -12.69 -12.87
N ARG A 81 -7.88 -11.81 -12.32
CA ARG A 81 -6.75 -12.16 -11.44
C ARG A 81 -6.94 -11.51 -10.08
N ILE A 82 -6.29 -12.11 -9.09
CA ILE A 82 -6.28 -11.64 -7.72
C ILE A 82 -4.95 -10.98 -7.48
N GLN A 83 -4.98 -9.74 -7.00
CA GLN A 83 -3.79 -9.00 -6.60
C GLN A 83 -3.82 -8.79 -5.08
N ALA A 84 -2.78 -9.22 -4.40
CA ALA A 84 -2.53 -8.94 -3.01
C ALA A 84 -1.25 -8.10 -2.90
N ASN A 85 -1.34 -6.93 -2.29
CA ASN A 85 -0.27 -5.94 -2.33
C ASN A 85 0.12 -5.62 -3.79
N ASP A 86 1.37 -5.83 -4.17
CA ASP A 86 1.88 -5.54 -5.51
C ASP A 86 2.06 -6.81 -6.38
N VAL A 87 1.52 -7.95 -5.95
CA VAL A 87 1.75 -9.26 -6.57
C VAL A 87 0.43 -9.91 -6.97
N LEU A 88 0.40 -10.51 -8.15
CA LEU A 88 -0.70 -11.38 -8.57
C LEU A 88 -0.56 -12.74 -7.90
N ILE A 89 -1.63 -13.19 -7.27
CA ILE A 89 -1.71 -14.47 -6.58
C ILE A 89 -2.86 -15.32 -7.09
N THR A 90 -2.86 -16.60 -6.76
CA THR A 90 -3.97 -17.50 -7.01
C THR A 90 -4.88 -17.62 -5.79
N ALA A 91 -6.09 -18.17 -5.96
CA ALA A 91 -7.02 -18.34 -4.84
C ALA A 91 -6.41 -19.17 -3.68
N PRO A 92 -5.72 -20.32 -3.91
CA PRO A 92 -5.07 -21.06 -2.83
C PRO A 92 -3.99 -20.27 -2.06
N ASP A 93 -3.34 -19.30 -2.70
CA ASP A 93 -2.29 -18.48 -2.07
C ASP A 93 -2.87 -17.47 -1.06
N VAL A 94 -4.16 -17.21 -1.10
CA VAL A 94 -4.84 -16.25 -0.23
C VAL A 94 -4.66 -16.61 1.25
N VAL A 95 -4.74 -17.88 1.59
CA VAL A 95 -4.54 -18.36 2.99
C VAL A 95 -3.15 -18.00 3.49
N GLN A 96 -2.12 -18.27 2.69
CA GLN A 96 -0.73 -17.94 3.03
C GLN A 96 -0.53 -16.44 3.14
N TRP A 97 -1.08 -15.67 2.21
CA TRP A 97 -1.01 -14.23 2.24
C TRP A 97 -1.66 -13.63 3.50
N VAL A 98 -2.86 -14.10 3.87
CA VAL A 98 -3.54 -13.65 5.10
C VAL A 98 -2.69 -13.93 6.34
N ASN A 99 -2.06 -15.09 6.41
CA ASN A 99 -1.18 -15.43 7.52
C ASN A 99 0.05 -14.51 7.57
N GLN A 100 0.65 -14.17 6.43
CA GLN A 100 1.76 -13.22 6.35
C GLN A 100 1.33 -11.83 6.81
N GLU A 101 0.18 -11.32 6.34
CA GLU A 101 -0.36 -10.04 6.77
C GLU A 101 -0.65 -10.00 8.27
N ARG A 102 -1.19 -11.11 8.81
CA ARG A 102 -1.46 -11.26 10.24
C ARG A 102 -0.17 -11.24 11.07
N ASP A 103 0.90 -11.84 10.59
CA ASP A 103 2.20 -11.87 11.28
C ASP A 103 2.89 -10.50 11.31
N LEU A 104 2.56 -9.59 10.39
CA LEU A 104 3.03 -8.21 10.40
C LEU A 104 2.35 -7.35 11.48
N LEU A 105 1.20 -7.78 12.00
CA LEU A 105 0.47 -7.08 13.03
C LEU A 105 0.98 -7.46 14.43
N ALA A 106 0.82 -6.54 15.39
CA ALA A 106 1.03 -6.84 16.79
C ALA A 106 0.14 -8.01 17.23
N GLU A 107 0.62 -8.81 18.16
CA GLU A 107 -0.09 -10.03 18.60
C GLU A 107 -1.52 -9.75 19.08
N SER A 108 -1.72 -8.61 19.77
CA SER A 108 -3.04 -8.13 20.19
C SER A 108 -4.00 -7.82 19.04
N ASP A 109 -3.45 -7.44 17.87
CA ASP A 109 -4.21 -6.94 16.72
C ASP A 109 -4.46 -8.00 15.66
N ARG A 110 -3.78 -9.15 15.76
CA ARG A 110 -3.88 -10.25 14.77
C ARG A 110 -5.32 -10.75 14.58
N GLY A 111 -6.12 -10.77 15.63
CA GLY A 111 -7.54 -11.15 15.55
C GLY A 111 -8.44 -10.07 14.96
N LEU A 112 -7.94 -8.84 14.82
CA LEU A 112 -8.68 -7.68 14.30
C LEU A 112 -8.39 -7.40 12.83
N ILE A 113 -7.54 -8.20 12.18
CA ILE A 113 -7.24 -8.03 10.76
C ILE A 113 -8.52 -7.95 9.94
N THR A 114 -8.59 -6.96 9.08
CA THR A 114 -9.74 -6.72 8.20
C THR A 114 -9.26 -6.76 6.76
N ILE A 115 -9.86 -7.63 5.96
CA ILE A 115 -9.55 -7.75 4.54
C ILE A 115 -10.54 -6.91 3.75
N SER A 116 -10.06 -5.90 3.07
CA SER A 116 -10.87 -5.08 2.17
C SER A 116 -10.76 -5.61 0.74
N MET A 117 -11.81 -6.23 0.28
CA MET A 117 -11.90 -6.74 -1.09
C MET A 117 -12.40 -5.64 -2.01
N LYS A 118 -11.59 -5.29 -2.98
CA LYS A 118 -11.97 -4.39 -4.08
C LYS A 118 -12.18 -5.24 -5.33
N VAL A 119 -13.43 -5.48 -5.65
CA VAL A 119 -13.83 -6.30 -6.79
C VAL A 119 -14.31 -5.41 -7.92
N ASP A 120 -13.80 -5.62 -9.11
CA ASP A 120 -14.29 -4.95 -10.31
C ASP A 120 -15.72 -5.42 -10.63
N LYS A 121 -16.59 -4.49 -10.98
CA LYS A 121 -18.01 -4.75 -11.28
C LYS A 121 -18.23 -5.76 -12.43
N GLU A 122 -17.25 -5.92 -13.32
CA GLU A 122 -17.33 -6.83 -14.46
C GLU A 122 -16.84 -8.25 -14.14
N VAL A 123 -16.31 -8.47 -12.94
CA VAL A 123 -15.83 -9.79 -12.50
C VAL A 123 -17.00 -10.71 -12.19
N LYS A 124 -16.94 -11.94 -12.69
CA LYS A 124 -17.90 -12.98 -12.36
C LYS A 124 -17.75 -13.41 -10.90
N MET A 125 -18.84 -13.90 -10.31
CA MET A 125 -18.86 -14.32 -8.91
C MET A 125 -18.01 -15.56 -8.60
N GLY A 126 -17.65 -16.39 -9.58
CA GLY A 126 -16.83 -17.58 -9.38
C GLY A 126 -15.50 -17.28 -8.67
N PRO A 127 -14.63 -16.44 -9.26
CA PRO A 127 -13.37 -16.06 -8.61
C PRO A 127 -13.55 -15.39 -7.25
N VAL A 128 -14.60 -14.59 -7.10
CA VAL A 128 -14.91 -13.95 -5.80
C VAL A 128 -15.29 -14.99 -4.74
N SER A 129 -16.11 -15.97 -5.11
CA SER A 129 -16.51 -17.05 -4.20
C SER A 129 -15.34 -17.92 -3.80
N ASP A 130 -14.40 -18.19 -4.70
CA ASP A 130 -13.19 -18.92 -4.40
C ASP A 130 -12.33 -18.19 -3.37
N VAL A 131 -12.14 -16.89 -3.56
CA VAL A 131 -11.42 -16.05 -2.58
C VAL A 131 -12.14 -16.01 -1.24
N GLN A 132 -13.45 -15.89 -1.23
CA GLN A 132 -14.23 -15.91 0.02
C GLN A 132 -14.07 -17.23 0.77
N THR A 133 -14.02 -18.35 0.06
CA THR A 133 -13.79 -19.66 0.65
C THR A 133 -12.40 -19.74 1.28
N GLU A 134 -11.38 -19.26 0.59
CA GLU A 134 -10.02 -19.25 1.11
C GLU A 134 -9.85 -18.28 2.30
N LEU A 135 -10.51 -17.14 2.28
CA LEU A 135 -10.53 -16.22 3.42
C LEU A 135 -11.20 -16.87 4.66
N ARG A 136 -12.24 -17.67 4.44
CA ARG A 136 -12.88 -18.44 5.50
C ARG A 136 -11.94 -19.52 6.04
N ASN A 137 -11.23 -20.21 5.17
CA ASN A 137 -10.22 -21.21 5.55
C ASN A 137 -9.07 -20.61 6.35
N ALA A 138 -8.71 -19.36 6.05
CA ALA A 138 -7.71 -18.57 6.78
C ALA A 138 -8.23 -17.97 8.10
N ASP A 139 -9.50 -18.20 8.45
CA ASP A 139 -10.18 -17.58 9.60
C ASP A 139 -10.15 -16.04 9.57
N ALA A 140 -10.18 -15.46 8.39
CA ALA A 140 -10.31 -14.03 8.18
C ALA A 140 -11.78 -13.61 8.30
N ARG A 141 -12.22 -13.35 9.53
CA ARG A 141 -13.65 -13.12 9.84
C ARG A 141 -14.15 -11.74 9.43
N ARG A 142 -13.25 -10.77 9.28
CA ARG A 142 -13.59 -9.40 8.92
C ARG A 142 -13.28 -9.15 7.47
N VAL A 143 -14.28 -9.25 6.63
CA VAL A 143 -14.17 -8.98 5.20
C VAL A 143 -15.08 -7.81 4.85
N LEU A 144 -14.50 -6.82 4.19
CA LEU A 144 -15.21 -5.64 3.71
C LEU A 144 -15.18 -5.61 2.20
N TYR A 145 -16.30 -5.23 1.60
CA TYR A 145 -16.40 -5.01 0.16
C TYR A 145 -16.36 -3.53 -0.13
N ALA A 146 -15.36 -3.09 -0.88
CA ALA A 146 -15.28 -1.70 -1.29
C ALA A 146 -16.31 -1.42 -2.39
N SER A 147 -17.05 -0.33 -2.21
CA SER A 147 -18.01 0.16 -3.18
C SER A 147 -18.02 1.69 -3.18
N THR A 148 -18.48 2.29 -4.26
CA THR A 148 -18.67 3.74 -4.36
C THR A 148 -20.13 4.11 -4.09
N ALA A 149 -20.35 5.31 -3.55
CA ALA A 149 -21.71 5.80 -3.34
C ALA A 149 -22.44 5.94 -4.69
N LYS A 150 -23.68 5.45 -4.75
CA LYS A 150 -24.55 5.73 -5.88
C LYS A 150 -24.97 7.20 -5.77
N VAL A 151 -24.63 8.00 -6.78
CA VAL A 151 -25.13 9.37 -6.89
C VAL A 151 -26.61 9.24 -7.30
N PRO A 152 -27.56 9.81 -6.55
CA PRO A 152 -28.96 9.85 -7.00
C PRO A 152 -29.08 10.68 -8.28
N ASP A 153 -29.72 10.12 -9.29
CA ASP A 153 -30.06 10.82 -10.54
C ASP A 153 -31.06 11.96 -10.28
#